data_cdd23599dbcf32e35f634b882254a6b9
#
_entry.id   cdd23599dbcf32e35f634b882254a6b9
#
_cell.length_a   1.000
_cell.length_b   1.000
_cell.length_c   1.000
_cell.angle_alpha   90.00
_cell.angle_beta   90.00
_cell.angle_gamma   90.00
#
_symmetry.space_group_name_H-M   'P 1'
#
loop_
_entity.id
_entity.type
_entity.pdbx_description
1 polymer ?
#
loop_
_entity_poly.entity_id
_entity_poly.type
_entity_poly.pdbx_seq_one_letter_code
_entity_poly.pdbx_strand_id
1 'polypeptide(L)'
;SGGLVGSEMCIRDSVVVDGCQGGPHLKLDMQDLDCDFYAISCHKMYGPTGLGVLYGKKKWLEQLPPYQGGGGMINEVKKDRISYGELPNKYEAGTMATAQVIAFDQSIKFLESIGIENIIKHEKELIEYGQEILQKNNSVKLIGNPKERGGVLSFTVEGVHPHDIATILDETGVAIRAGHHCCQILHDKLGIPASAVSYTHLRAHETS
;
A
#
# COMPACT_ATOMS: atom_id res chain seq x y z
N SER A 1 0.37 11.09 -9.41
CA SER A 1 -0.93 10.88 -10.06
C SER A 1 -0.84 10.66 -11.58
N GLY A 2 0.32 10.77 -12.17
CA GLY A 2 0.47 10.68 -13.64
C GLY A 2 0.49 9.29 -14.26
N GLY A 3 0.52 8.22 -13.48
CA GLY A 3 0.76 6.89 -14.03
C GLY A 3 -0.48 6.10 -14.48
N LEU A 4 -1.64 6.48 -14.05
CA LEU A 4 -2.91 5.81 -14.43
C LEU A 4 -3.72 6.59 -15.45
N VAL A 5 -3.26 7.73 -15.83
CA VAL A 5 -4.00 8.71 -16.64
C VAL A 5 -3.78 8.54 -18.13
N GLY A 6 -3.21 7.45 -18.52
CA GLY A 6 -3.05 7.17 -19.94
C GLY A 6 -4.40 7.11 -20.65
N SER A 7 -4.30 7.07 -21.89
CA SER A 7 -5.24 6.85 -22.95
C SER A 7 -6.45 5.92 -22.68
N GLU A 8 -6.46 5.22 -21.58
CA GLU A 8 -7.46 4.19 -21.30
C GLU A 8 -8.69 4.70 -20.55
N MET A 9 -8.61 5.90 -20.01
CA MET A 9 -9.72 6.45 -19.24
C MET A 9 -10.97 6.77 -20.03
N CYS A 10 -10.83 6.98 -21.30
CA CYS A 10 -11.96 7.19 -22.19
C CYS A 10 -12.84 5.94 -22.37
N ILE A 11 -12.40 4.80 -21.85
CA ILE A 11 -13.06 3.51 -22.07
C ILE A 11 -13.52 2.89 -20.75
N ARG A 12 -13.13 3.44 -19.59
CA ARG A 12 -13.43 2.84 -18.27
C ARG A 12 -14.44 3.64 -17.50
N ASP A 13 -15.50 2.97 -17.10
CA ASP A 13 -16.58 3.59 -16.33
C ASP A 13 -16.25 3.76 -14.84
N SER A 14 -15.18 3.13 -14.36
CA SER A 14 -14.77 3.20 -12.95
C SER A 14 -13.27 3.03 -12.73
N VAL A 15 -12.76 3.66 -11.66
CA VAL A 15 -11.36 3.61 -11.23
C VAL A 15 -11.26 2.97 -9.86
N VAL A 16 -10.49 1.88 -9.77
CA VAL A 16 -10.15 1.20 -8.52
C VAL A 16 -8.67 1.42 -8.22
N VAL A 17 -8.36 1.95 -7.06
CA VAL A 17 -6.98 2.22 -6.62
C VAL A 17 -6.58 1.27 -5.50
N ASP A 18 -5.50 0.51 -5.71
CA ASP A 18 -4.78 -0.13 -4.62
C ASP A 18 -3.94 0.94 -3.91
N GLY A 19 -4.45 1.44 -2.79
CA GLY A 19 -3.84 2.47 -1.98
C GLY A 19 -3.07 1.93 -0.78
N CYS A 20 -2.75 0.64 -0.75
CA CYS A 20 -2.09 0.03 0.41
C CYS A 20 -0.74 0.66 0.77
N GLN A 21 -0.02 1.18 -0.20
CA GLN A 21 1.21 1.97 0.03
C GLN A 21 0.93 3.48 0.10
N GLY A 22 -0.13 3.96 -0.54
CA GLY A 22 -0.50 5.38 -0.48
C GLY A 22 -0.98 5.81 0.91
N GLY A 23 -1.67 4.92 1.64
CA GLY A 23 -2.25 5.23 2.95
C GLY A 23 -1.28 5.87 3.94
N PRO A 24 -0.11 5.26 4.22
CA PRO A 24 0.83 5.79 5.19
C PRO A 24 1.73 6.93 4.68
N HIS A 25 1.86 7.11 3.37
CA HIS A 25 2.89 7.94 2.75
C HIS A 25 2.36 9.18 2.01
N LEU A 26 1.04 9.28 1.82
CA LEU A 26 0.43 10.36 1.05
C LEU A 26 -0.70 11.03 1.83
N LYS A 27 -0.87 12.33 1.61
CA LYS A 27 -2.09 13.00 2.00
C LYS A 27 -3.23 12.55 1.08
N LEU A 28 -4.18 11.82 1.64
CA LEU A 28 -5.30 11.30 0.90
C LEU A 28 -6.53 12.17 1.07
N ASP A 29 -7.10 12.59 -0.04
CA ASP A 29 -8.43 13.18 -0.13
C ASP A 29 -9.22 12.45 -1.22
N MET A 30 -10.26 11.74 -0.83
CA MET A 30 -11.04 10.92 -1.75
C MET A 30 -11.87 11.76 -2.73
N GLN A 31 -12.17 13.01 -2.39
CA GLN A 31 -12.88 13.93 -3.28
C GLN A 31 -11.92 14.48 -4.35
N ASP A 32 -10.70 14.81 -3.98
CA ASP A 32 -9.67 15.30 -4.90
C ASP A 32 -9.18 14.19 -5.85
N LEU A 33 -9.00 12.96 -5.32
CA LEU A 33 -8.62 11.80 -6.11
C LEU A 33 -9.71 11.37 -7.10
N ASP A 34 -10.94 11.64 -6.79
CA ASP A 34 -12.15 11.27 -7.58
C ASP A 34 -12.18 9.82 -8.06
N CYS A 35 -11.49 8.91 -7.37
CA CYS A 35 -11.55 7.48 -7.66
C CYS A 35 -12.88 6.87 -7.18
N ASP A 36 -13.31 5.79 -7.84
CA ASP A 36 -14.57 5.12 -7.47
C ASP A 36 -14.39 4.19 -6.28
N PHE A 37 -13.21 3.55 -6.17
CA PHE A 37 -12.82 2.70 -5.05
C PHE A 37 -11.37 2.93 -4.67
N TYR A 38 -11.07 2.87 -3.37
CA TYR A 38 -9.72 2.96 -2.82
C TYR A 38 -9.55 1.96 -1.67
N ALA A 39 -8.55 1.08 -1.77
CA ALA A 39 -8.28 0.07 -0.76
C ALA A 39 -7.06 0.42 0.09
N ILE A 40 -7.17 0.22 1.40
CA ILE A 40 -6.11 0.47 2.38
C ILE A 40 -5.85 -0.81 3.18
N SER A 41 -4.60 -1.07 3.49
CA SER A 41 -4.17 -2.15 4.39
C SER A 41 -3.72 -1.55 5.72
N CYS A 42 -4.46 -1.82 6.81
CA CYS A 42 -4.24 -1.13 8.07
C CYS A 42 -2.86 -1.43 8.70
N HIS A 43 -2.31 -2.64 8.53
CA HIS A 43 -0.99 -2.97 9.07
C HIS A 43 0.15 -2.16 8.44
N LYS A 44 -0.03 -1.61 7.23
CA LYS A 44 0.93 -0.68 6.62
C LYS A 44 0.83 0.74 7.16
N MET A 45 -0.28 1.05 7.84
CA MET A 45 -0.53 2.32 8.52
C MET A 45 -0.34 2.19 10.04
N TYR A 46 0.64 1.40 10.48
CA TYR A 46 0.95 1.13 11.90
C TYR A 46 -0.18 0.46 12.68
N GLY A 47 -1.21 0.02 11.99
CA GLY A 47 -2.37 -0.66 12.55
C GLY A 47 -2.18 -2.18 12.69
N PRO A 48 -3.18 -2.87 13.22
CA PRO A 48 -3.14 -4.31 13.39
C PRO A 48 -3.23 -5.05 12.04
N THR A 49 -2.75 -6.27 12.02
CA THR A 49 -2.96 -7.21 10.92
C THR A 49 -4.40 -7.70 10.87
N GLY A 50 -4.83 -8.20 9.70
CA GLY A 50 -6.17 -8.77 9.52
C GLY A 50 -7.28 -7.74 9.32
N LEU A 51 -6.95 -6.46 9.18
CA LEU A 51 -7.88 -5.37 8.88
C LEU A 51 -7.48 -4.62 7.61
N GLY A 52 -8.46 -4.26 6.81
CA GLY A 52 -8.35 -3.34 5.68
C GLY A 52 -9.58 -2.46 5.58
N VAL A 53 -9.46 -1.37 4.86
CA VAL A 53 -10.57 -0.45 4.60
C VAL A 53 -10.75 -0.31 3.10
N LEU A 54 -11.99 -0.38 2.64
CA LEU A 54 -12.38 -0.05 1.28
C LEU A 54 -13.26 1.19 1.30
N TYR A 55 -12.76 2.25 0.69
CA TYR A 55 -13.59 3.37 0.27
C TYR A 55 -14.30 3.04 -1.04
N GLY A 56 -15.55 3.41 -1.16
CA GLY A 56 -16.30 3.32 -2.41
C GLY A 56 -17.28 4.45 -2.54
N LYS A 57 -17.43 5.01 -3.75
CA LYS A 57 -18.48 5.98 -4.03
C LYS A 57 -19.86 5.36 -3.79
N LYS A 58 -20.71 6.07 -3.07
CA LYS A 58 -22.05 5.59 -2.67
C LYS A 58 -22.85 5.00 -3.84
N LYS A 59 -22.82 5.66 -5.00
CA LYS A 59 -23.53 5.21 -6.21
C LYS A 59 -23.19 3.77 -6.61
N TRP A 60 -21.92 3.38 -6.46
CA TRP A 60 -21.46 2.03 -6.77
C TRP A 60 -21.80 1.04 -5.66
N LEU A 61 -21.59 1.44 -4.41
CA LEU A 61 -21.89 0.58 -3.27
C LEU A 61 -23.39 0.25 -3.18
N GLU A 62 -24.27 1.15 -3.59
CA GLU A 62 -25.70 0.87 -3.65
C GLU A 62 -26.06 -0.17 -4.73
N GLN A 63 -25.40 -0.12 -5.88
CA GLN A 63 -25.68 -0.98 -7.04
C GLN A 63 -25.05 -2.36 -6.95
N LEU A 64 -23.80 -2.45 -6.46
CA LEU A 64 -23.08 -3.70 -6.43
C LEU A 64 -23.66 -4.65 -5.36
N PRO A 65 -23.68 -5.97 -5.62
CA PRO A 65 -24.03 -6.94 -4.61
C PRO A 65 -22.92 -7.03 -3.55
N PRO A 66 -23.21 -7.45 -2.32
CA PRO A 66 -22.17 -7.73 -1.34
C PRO A 66 -21.32 -8.92 -1.80
N TYR A 67 -20.03 -8.88 -1.46
CA TYR A 67 -19.08 -9.94 -1.76
C TYR A 67 -19.31 -11.21 -0.92
N GLN A 68 -19.70 -11.04 0.34
CA GLN A 68 -19.95 -12.11 1.28
C GLN A 68 -21.33 -11.97 1.90
N GLY A 69 -21.91 -13.08 2.33
CA GLY A 69 -23.14 -13.11 3.13
C GLY A 69 -22.85 -13.52 4.56
N GLY A 70 -23.61 -12.98 5.52
CA GLY A 70 -23.45 -13.30 6.93
C GLY A 70 -24.42 -12.56 7.83
N GLY A 71 -24.27 -12.72 9.13
CA GLY A 71 -25.07 -11.99 10.11
C GLY A 71 -24.80 -10.49 10.10
N GLY A 72 -25.78 -9.70 10.50
CA GLY A 72 -25.67 -8.25 10.65
C GLY A 72 -25.82 -7.43 9.36
N MET A 73 -25.71 -8.04 8.18
CA MET A 73 -25.72 -7.35 6.89
C MET A 73 -27.00 -7.54 6.08
N ILE A 74 -27.93 -8.34 6.56
CA ILE A 74 -29.17 -8.70 5.90
C ILE A 74 -30.39 -8.08 6.62
N ASN A 75 -31.42 -7.70 5.84
CA ASN A 75 -32.73 -7.31 6.38
C ASN A 75 -33.69 -8.50 6.39
N GLU A 76 -33.80 -9.20 5.27
CA GLU A 76 -34.70 -10.31 5.11
C GLU A 76 -34.08 -11.41 4.27
N VAL A 77 -34.27 -12.67 4.68
CA VAL A 77 -33.95 -13.86 3.87
C VAL A 77 -35.23 -14.63 3.64
N LYS A 78 -35.60 -14.77 2.38
CA LYS A 78 -36.66 -15.65 1.92
C LYS A 78 -36.09 -16.76 1.04
N LYS A 79 -36.93 -17.76 0.74
CA LYS A 79 -36.53 -18.91 -0.07
C LYS A 79 -36.06 -18.52 -1.49
N ASP A 80 -36.63 -17.45 -2.02
CA ASP A 80 -36.47 -16.98 -3.40
C ASP A 80 -35.75 -15.63 -3.50
N ARG A 81 -35.53 -14.94 -2.37
CA ARG A 81 -34.89 -13.60 -2.38
C ARG A 81 -34.17 -13.29 -1.07
N ILE A 82 -33.18 -12.43 -1.15
CA ILE A 82 -32.48 -11.85 -0.02
C ILE A 82 -32.50 -10.32 -0.18
N SER A 83 -32.79 -9.60 0.89
CA SER A 83 -32.60 -8.16 0.98
C SER A 83 -31.51 -7.83 2.00
N TYR A 84 -30.68 -6.87 1.65
CA TYR A 84 -29.51 -6.49 2.45
C TYR A 84 -29.78 -5.22 3.26
N GLY A 85 -29.00 -5.04 4.30
CA GLY A 85 -29.01 -3.82 5.10
C GLY A 85 -28.53 -2.60 4.33
N GLU A 86 -28.64 -1.45 4.96
CA GLU A 86 -28.11 -0.19 4.41
C GLU A 86 -26.59 -0.16 4.45
N LEU A 87 -26.01 0.78 3.70
CA LEU A 87 -24.59 1.06 3.75
C LEU A 87 -24.21 1.68 5.11
N PRO A 88 -23.07 1.34 5.69
CA PRO A 88 -22.03 0.41 5.17
C PRO A 88 -22.30 -1.06 5.48
N ASN A 89 -23.31 -1.38 6.33
CA ASN A 89 -23.55 -2.72 6.89
C ASN A 89 -23.76 -3.80 5.81
N LYS A 90 -24.28 -3.42 4.65
CA LYS A 90 -24.42 -4.31 3.47
C LYS A 90 -23.14 -5.06 3.12
N TYR A 91 -21.97 -4.49 3.43
CA TYR A 91 -20.65 -5.07 3.12
C TYR A 91 -19.91 -5.63 4.34
N GLU A 92 -20.52 -5.56 5.52
CA GLU A 92 -19.94 -5.99 6.79
C GLU A 92 -20.56 -7.33 7.25
N ALA A 93 -20.13 -8.42 6.62
CA ALA A 93 -20.71 -9.73 6.86
C ALA A 93 -20.13 -10.41 8.12
N GLY A 94 -21.00 -10.71 9.08
CA GLY A 94 -20.64 -11.39 10.32
C GLY A 94 -20.11 -10.47 11.41
N THR A 95 -19.55 -11.05 12.46
CA THR A 95 -18.96 -10.30 13.57
C THR A 95 -17.72 -9.53 13.09
N MET A 96 -17.75 -8.21 13.24
CA MET A 96 -16.64 -7.34 12.85
C MET A 96 -15.39 -7.60 13.70
N ALA A 97 -14.23 -7.33 13.14
CA ALA A 97 -12.93 -7.37 13.83
C ALA A 97 -12.79 -6.17 14.79
N THR A 98 -13.64 -6.11 15.82
CA THR A 98 -13.82 -4.94 16.71
C THR A 98 -12.52 -4.50 17.37
N ALA A 99 -11.72 -5.46 17.87
CA ALA A 99 -10.45 -5.15 18.52
C ALA A 99 -9.47 -4.49 17.56
N GLN A 100 -9.40 -4.97 16.33
CA GLN A 100 -8.54 -4.42 15.29
C GLN A 100 -9.00 -3.03 14.83
N VAL A 101 -10.31 -2.81 14.73
CA VAL A 101 -10.87 -1.49 14.39
C VAL A 101 -10.53 -0.46 15.46
N ILE A 102 -10.70 -0.80 16.75
CA ILE A 102 -10.37 0.09 17.86
C ILE A 102 -8.86 0.36 17.89
N ALA A 103 -8.03 -0.65 17.66
CA ALA A 103 -6.59 -0.48 17.61
C ALA A 103 -6.16 0.41 16.43
N PHE A 104 -6.84 0.31 15.29
CA PHE A 104 -6.54 1.15 14.12
C PHE A 104 -6.86 2.63 14.35
N ASP A 105 -7.88 2.96 15.13
CA ASP A 105 -8.15 4.34 15.56
C ASP A 105 -6.93 4.97 16.25
N GLN A 106 -6.24 4.20 17.10
CA GLN A 106 -5.02 4.69 17.76
C GLN A 106 -3.87 4.91 16.77
N SER A 107 -3.76 4.08 15.75
CA SER A 107 -2.76 4.24 14.70
C SER A 107 -3.01 5.51 13.86
N ILE A 108 -4.27 5.80 13.55
CA ILE A 108 -4.65 7.04 12.86
C ILE A 108 -4.29 8.25 13.72
N LYS A 109 -4.65 8.25 15.00
CA LYS A 109 -4.30 9.34 15.94
C LYS A 109 -2.80 9.54 16.06
N PHE A 110 -2.03 8.46 16.06
CA PHE A 110 -0.57 8.52 16.04
C PHE A 110 -0.05 9.21 14.78
N LEU A 111 -0.51 8.82 13.59
CA LEU A 111 -0.15 9.48 12.33
C LEU A 111 -0.53 10.96 12.30
N GLU A 112 -1.73 11.29 12.78
CA GLU A 112 -2.21 12.66 12.88
C GLU A 112 -1.35 13.50 13.85
N SER A 113 -0.89 12.91 14.96
CA SER A 113 -0.04 13.59 15.94
C SER A 113 1.34 13.96 15.38
N ILE A 114 1.87 13.19 14.45
CA ILE A 114 3.11 13.48 13.73
C ILE A 114 2.86 14.49 12.61
N GLY A 115 1.75 14.33 11.92
CA GLY A 115 1.37 15.07 10.72
C GLY A 115 1.93 14.46 9.43
N ILE A 116 1.07 14.22 8.47
CA ILE A 116 1.42 13.54 7.22
C ILE A 116 2.49 14.30 6.42
N GLU A 117 2.48 15.63 6.44
CA GLU A 117 3.47 16.47 5.78
C GLU A 117 4.88 16.25 6.37
N ASN A 118 4.99 16.05 7.68
CA ASN A 118 6.26 15.78 8.34
C ASN A 118 6.78 14.40 7.96
N ILE A 119 5.89 13.41 7.85
CA ILE A 119 6.23 12.05 7.41
C ILE A 119 6.75 12.10 5.97
N ILE A 120 6.02 12.73 5.06
CA ILE A 120 6.41 12.88 3.64
C ILE A 120 7.78 13.55 3.53
N LYS A 121 8.00 14.63 4.27
CA LYS A 121 9.27 15.35 4.24
C LYS A 121 10.42 14.49 4.73
N HIS A 122 10.25 13.82 5.86
CA HIS A 122 11.26 12.96 6.45
C HIS A 122 11.63 11.78 5.52
N GLU A 123 10.62 11.10 4.98
CA GLU A 123 10.83 10.00 4.03
C GLU A 123 11.55 10.46 2.77
N LYS A 124 11.21 11.64 2.26
CA LYS A 124 11.87 12.22 1.10
C LYS A 124 13.35 12.47 1.38
N GLU A 125 13.70 13.06 2.52
CA GLU A 125 15.09 13.31 2.92
C GLU A 125 15.88 11.99 3.00
N LEU A 126 15.31 10.95 3.59
CA LEU A 126 15.95 9.63 3.68
C LEU A 126 16.14 8.97 2.32
N ILE A 127 15.16 9.05 1.44
CA ILE A 127 15.22 8.47 0.10
C ILE A 127 16.25 9.19 -0.77
N GLU A 128 16.30 10.51 -0.72
CA GLU A 128 17.28 11.31 -1.45
C GLU A 128 18.70 10.97 -0.98
N TYR A 129 18.91 10.89 0.33
CA TYR A 129 20.19 10.48 0.92
C TYR A 129 20.59 9.05 0.51
N GLY A 130 19.68 8.08 0.65
CA GLY A 130 19.94 6.69 0.28
C GLY A 130 20.23 6.52 -1.21
N GLN A 131 19.50 7.25 -2.07
CA GLN A 131 19.75 7.27 -3.51
C GLN A 131 21.14 7.81 -3.84
N GLU A 132 21.52 8.93 -3.23
CA GLU A 132 22.85 9.53 -3.42
C GLU A 132 23.97 8.58 -3.04
N ILE A 133 23.83 7.90 -1.89
CA ILE A 133 24.86 6.93 -1.43
C ILE A 133 24.96 5.72 -2.36
N LEU A 134 23.81 5.14 -2.73
CA LEU A 134 23.81 3.96 -3.61
C LEU A 134 24.40 4.29 -4.98
N GLN A 135 24.14 5.49 -5.52
CA GLN A 135 24.67 5.92 -6.82
C GLN A 135 26.19 6.16 -6.81
N LYS A 136 26.83 6.37 -5.65
CA LYS A 136 28.30 6.49 -5.54
C LYS A 136 29.02 5.16 -5.81
N ASN A 137 28.32 4.04 -5.70
CA ASN A 137 28.87 2.72 -6.00
C ASN A 137 28.52 2.30 -7.43
N ASN A 138 29.51 2.22 -8.29
CA ASN A 138 29.35 1.86 -9.71
C ASN A 138 28.78 0.47 -9.94
N SER A 139 28.93 -0.46 -8.96
CA SER A 139 28.35 -1.80 -9.04
C SER A 139 26.86 -1.83 -8.69
N VAL A 140 26.30 -0.75 -8.16
CA VAL A 140 24.89 -0.65 -7.80
C VAL A 140 24.10 0.00 -8.94
N LYS A 141 23.01 -0.66 -9.34
CA LYS A 141 22.07 -0.15 -10.33
C LYS A 141 20.70 0.04 -9.69
N LEU A 142 20.27 1.28 -9.57
CA LEU A 142 18.91 1.61 -9.13
C LEU A 142 17.89 1.21 -10.19
N ILE A 143 16.76 0.66 -9.76
CA ILE A 143 15.63 0.31 -10.61
C ILE A 143 14.64 1.46 -10.61
N GLY A 144 14.44 2.03 -11.81
CA GLY A 144 13.60 3.21 -11.99
C GLY A 144 14.28 4.52 -11.55
N ASN A 145 13.91 5.60 -12.21
CA ASN A 145 14.36 6.95 -11.87
C ASN A 145 13.19 7.95 -12.05
N PRO A 146 12.10 7.82 -11.25
CA PRO A 146 10.98 8.74 -11.33
C PRO A 146 11.37 10.13 -10.78
N LYS A 147 10.67 11.17 -11.24
CA LYS A 147 10.82 12.54 -10.71
C LYS A 147 10.37 12.63 -9.25
N GLU A 148 9.29 11.92 -8.92
CA GLU A 148 8.78 11.79 -7.57
C GLU A 148 8.83 10.33 -7.18
N ARG A 149 9.33 10.06 -5.98
CA ARG A 149 9.54 8.71 -5.47
C ARG A 149 8.90 8.60 -4.07
N GLY A 150 8.18 7.52 -3.84
CA GLY A 150 7.77 7.12 -2.48
C GLY A 150 8.95 6.54 -1.69
N GLY A 151 8.70 6.15 -0.46
CA GLY A 151 9.69 5.64 0.50
C GLY A 151 10.36 4.31 0.14
N VAL A 152 10.71 4.08 -1.14
CA VAL A 152 11.25 2.79 -1.62
C VAL A 152 12.41 3.01 -2.57
N LEU A 153 13.53 2.31 -2.31
CA LEU A 153 14.67 2.18 -3.21
C LEU A 153 14.84 0.72 -3.62
N SER A 154 14.68 0.44 -4.92
CA SER A 154 14.92 -0.87 -5.50
C SER A 154 16.23 -0.85 -6.28
N PHE A 155 17.08 -1.86 -6.10
CA PHE A 155 18.37 -1.91 -6.75
C PHE A 155 18.85 -3.34 -7.00
N THR A 156 19.84 -3.47 -7.86
CA THR A 156 20.65 -4.67 -8.05
C THR A 156 22.12 -4.32 -7.85
N VAL A 157 22.93 -5.31 -7.56
CA VAL A 157 24.40 -5.19 -7.51
C VAL A 157 24.98 -6.12 -8.55
N GLU A 158 25.93 -5.64 -9.35
CA GLU A 158 26.54 -6.41 -10.43
C GLU A 158 27.23 -7.66 -9.87
N GLY A 159 26.90 -8.82 -10.45
CA GLY A 159 27.50 -10.11 -10.06
C GLY A 159 27.03 -10.66 -8.70
N VAL A 160 26.11 -10.00 -7.99
CA VAL A 160 25.64 -10.46 -6.68
C VAL A 160 24.12 -10.70 -6.71
N HIS A 161 23.69 -11.88 -6.28
CA HIS A 161 22.27 -12.17 -6.21
C HIS A 161 21.60 -11.39 -5.06
N PRO A 162 20.39 -10.85 -5.22
CA PRO A 162 19.73 -10.05 -4.18
C PRO A 162 19.56 -10.75 -2.82
N HIS A 163 19.39 -12.06 -2.80
CA HIS A 163 19.35 -12.82 -1.54
C HIS A 163 20.70 -12.80 -0.80
N ASP A 164 21.82 -12.86 -1.53
CA ASP A 164 23.15 -12.78 -0.93
C ASP A 164 23.39 -11.37 -0.37
N ILE A 165 22.92 -10.32 -1.09
CA ILE A 165 22.98 -8.95 -0.59
C ILE A 165 22.22 -8.84 0.74
N ALA A 166 21.01 -9.40 0.81
CA ALA A 166 20.20 -9.37 2.02
C ALA A 166 20.91 -10.09 3.19
N THR A 167 21.49 -11.26 2.94
CA THR A 167 22.21 -12.04 3.95
C THR A 167 23.43 -11.28 4.48
N ILE A 168 24.23 -10.70 3.57
CA ILE A 168 25.44 -9.95 3.96
C ILE A 168 25.10 -8.69 4.76
N LEU A 169 24.05 -7.98 4.34
CA LEU A 169 23.62 -6.77 5.06
C LEU A 169 23.00 -7.10 6.41
N ASP A 170 22.30 -8.21 6.54
CA ASP A 170 21.74 -8.67 7.81
C ASP A 170 22.83 -8.93 8.87
N GLU A 171 23.99 -9.45 8.47
CA GLU A 171 25.16 -9.60 9.35
C GLU A 171 25.67 -8.25 9.92
N THR A 172 25.38 -7.15 9.23
CA THR A 172 25.72 -5.78 9.67
C THR A 172 24.59 -5.06 10.37
N GLY A 173 23.46 -5.74 10.59
CA GLY A 173 22.26 -5.16 11.20
C GLY A 173 21.38 -4.34 10.24
N VAL A 174 21.59 -4.44 8.93
CA VAL A 174 20.81 -3.74 7.91
C VAL A 174 19.80 -4.69 7.26
N ALA A 175 18.53 -4.54 7.58
CA ALA A 175 17.46 -5.34 7.00
C ALA A 175 17.01 -4.78 5.65
N ILE A 176 17.05 -5.62 4.62
CA ILE A 176 16.47 -5.33 3.30
C ILE A 176 15.59 -6.48 2.83
N ARG A 177 14.69 -6.21 1.92
CA ARG A 177 13.88 -7.24 1.28
C ARG A 177 14.50 -7.65 -0.06
N ALA A 178 14.67 -8.96 -0.29
CA ALA A 178 15.09 -9.51 -1.58
C ALA A 178 13.99 -10.34 -2.23
N GLY A 179 13.89 -10.31 -3.55
CA GLY A 179 12.94 -11.13 -4.32
C GLY A 179 12.22 -10.36 -5.43
N HIS A 180 11.01 -10.84 -5.79
CA HIS A 180 10.20 -10.26 -6.86
C HIS A 180 9.20 -9.19 -6.39
N HIS A 181 9.03 -8.98 -5.09
CA HIS A 181 8.16 -7.96 -4.48
C HIS A 181 6.72 -7.96 -5.03
N CYS A 182 6.15 -9.16 -5.28
CA CYS A 182 4.83 -9.37 -5.90
C CYS A 182 4.69 -8.85 -7.35
N CYS A 183 5.83 -8.60 -8.04
CA CYS A 183 5.84 -8.08 -9.42
C CYS A 183 6.81 -8.85 -10.33
N GLN A 184 6.71 -10.18 -10.35
CA GLN A 184 7.61 -11.05 -11.13
C GLN A 184 7.63 -10.70 -12.61
N ILE A 185 6.47 -10.44 -13.22
CA ILE A 185 6.36 -10.03 -14.64
C ILE A 185 7.19 -8.77 -14.94
N LEU A 186 7.28 -7.84 -14.00
CA LEU A 186 8.13 -6.66 -14.15
C LEU A 186 9.61 -7.05 -14.16
N HIS A 187 10.02 -7.95 -13.27
CA HIS A 187 11.39 -8.46 -13.22
C HIS A 187 11.78 -9.16 -14.52
N ASP A 188 10.88 -9.99 -15.07
CA ASP A 188 11.07 -10.64 -16.37
C ASP A 188 11.26 -9.61 -17.50
N LYS A 189 10.43 -8.54 -17.53
CA LYS A 189 10.57 -7.45 -18.50
C LYS A 189 11.87 -6.67 -18.35
N LEU A 190 12.39 -6.54 -17.14
CA LEU A 190 13.65 -5.87 -16.86
C LEU A 190 14.87 -6.78 -17.11
N GLY A 191 14.65 -8.07 -17.34
CA GLY A 191 15.70 -9.06 -17.54
C GLY A 191 16.53 -9.32 -16.29
N ILE A 192 15.94 -9.18 -15.10
CA ILE A 192 16.61 -9.39 -13.81
C ILE A 192 15.93 -10.51 -13.03
N PRO A 193 16.69 -11.38 -12.35
CA PRO A 193 16.12 -12.52 -11.60
C PRO A 193 15.38 -12.10 -10.34
N ALA A 194 15.77 -11.00 -9.72
CA ALA A 194 15.19 -10.45 -8.50
C ALA A 194 15.77 -9.05 -8.25
N SER A 195 15.29 -8.36 -7.23
CA SER A 195 15.87 -7.10 -6.77
C SER A 195 15.97 -7.03 -5.25
N ALA A 196 16.87 -6.20 -4.76
CA ALA A 196 16.95 -5.78 -3.37
C ALA A 196 16.14 -4.50 -3.17
N VAL A 197 15.41 -4.42 -2.06
CA VAL A 197 14.57 -3.25 -1.76
C VAL A 197 14.82 -2.78 -0.33
N SER A 198 15.17 -1.51 -0.21
CA SER A 198 15.16 -0.76 1.04
C SER A 198 13.87 0.07 1.12
N TYR A 199 13.23 0.05 2.29
CA TYR A 199 12.07 0.88 2.58
C TYR A 199 12.44 1.95 3.58
N THR A 200 11.93 3.15 3.40
CA THR A 200 11.79 4.07 4.51
C THR A 200 10.45 3.83 5.17
N HIS A 201 10.47 3.67 6.47
CA HIS A 201 9.27 3.55 7.28
C HIS A 201 9.53 4.23 8.61
N LEU A 202 8.51 4.84 9.21
CA LEU A 202 8.65 5.55 10.48
C LEU A 202 9.29 4.68 11.60
N ARG A 203 9.12 3.35 11.50
CA ARG A 203 9.76 2.37 12.40
C ARG A 203 11.22 2.05 12.09
N ALA A 204 11.78 2.50 10.97
CA ALA A 204 13.16 2.19 10.60
C ALA A 204 14.20 2.80 11.56
N HIS A 205 13.80 3.75 12.40
CA HIS A 205 14.66 4.36 13.41
C HIS A 205 14.77 3.60 14.73
N GLU A 206 13.89 2.62 15.00
CA GLU A 206 13.91 1.88 16.26
C GLU A 206 14.85 0.67 16.24
N THR A 207 15.45 0.38 15.09
CA THR A 207 16.31 -0.80 14.87
C THR A 207 17.75 -0.47 14.53
N SER A 208 18.16 0.80 14.60
CA SER A 208 19.53 1.26 14.35
C SER A 208 20.25 1.69 15.62
#